data_531b85e68e6618770e06ef85a594e975
#
_entry.id   531b85e68e6618770e06ef85a594e975
#
_cell.length_a   1.000
_cell.length_b   1.000
_cell.length_c   1.000
_cell.angle_alpha   90.00
_cell.angle_beta   90.00
_cell.angle_gamma   90.00
#
_symmetry.space_group_name_H-M   'P 1'
#
loop_
_entity.id
_entity.type
_entity.pdbx_description
1 polymer ?
#
loop_
_entity_poly.entity_id
_entity_poly.type
_entity_poly.pdbx_seq_one_letter_code
_entity_poly.pdbx_strand_id
1 'polypeptide(L)'
;MSSTAQTINNTINPAVNGVSAVTTIKSKLKATWMAGNYDTFSRYMEDGAKEILTGWSIKAGHNILDVGCGSGQTAIPAAKAGANVSGIDIASNLIQAARERAALEGVNVRFEEGDAEQIPYDDNSFDTVISMIGAMFAPNPDNVVSEFARVCRSGGTLHMANWTPQSMPGQMFKIVGSYVTPPAGVVPPVLWGDEETVYKRLSHHFSNIKLTRKYYPSWFYPFSSTELVKYFREHFGPVKRAFASLDLQNQRSLFEALEHNFEIHNMATNGTVAMKGEYLDVYAVRD
;
A
#
# COMPACT_ATOMS: atom_id res chain seq x y z
N MET A 1 -39.93 -24.44 -49.97
CA MET A 1 -39.50 -23.19 -49.34
C MET A 1 -38.76 -23.60 -48.03
N SER A 2 -37.44 -23.67 -48.15
CA SER A 2 -36.54 -24.09 -47.03
C SER A 2 -35.97 -22.85 -46.38
N SER A 3 -36.26 -22.64 -45.07
CA SER A 3 -35.73 -21.56 -44.28
C SER A 3 -34.50 -22.05 -43.49
N THR A 4 -33.34 -21.60 -43.91
CA THR A 4 -32.06 -21.84 -43.21
C THR A 4 -31.93 -20.82 -42.09
N ALA A 5 -32.03 -21.27 -40.83
CA ALA A 5 -31.69 -20.48 -39.64
C ALA A 5 -30.17 -20.46 -39.51
N GLN A 6 -29.54 -19.29 -39.62
CA GLN A 6 -28.15 -19.05 -39.26
C GLN A 6 -28.02 -18.93 -37.74
N THR A 7 -27.33 -19.91 -37.13
CA THR A 7 -26.91 -19.85 -35.74
C THR A 7 -25.69 -18.96 -35.64
N ILE A 8 -25.84 -17.79 -35.03
CA ILE A 8 -24.71 -16.89 -34.67
C ILE A 8 -24.05 -17.46 -33.45
N ASN A 9 -22.88 -18.09 -33.60
CA ASN A 9 -22.01 -18.47 -32.49
C ASN A 9 -21.31 -17.22 -31.96
N ASN A 10 -21.81 -16.67 -30.87
CA ASN A 10 -21.10 -15.66 -30.06
C ASN A 10 -20.00 -16.35 -29.27
N THR A 11 -18.85 -16.52 -29.87
CA THR A 11 -17.61 -16.92 -29.14
C THR A 11 -17.12 -15.69 -28.36
N ILE A 12 -17.47 -15.61 -27.07
CA ILE A 12 -16.99 -14.61 -26.17
C ILE A 12 -15.49 -14.89 -25.91
N ASN A 13 -14.63 -13.98 -26.38
CA ASN A 13 -13.18 -14.11 -26.23
C ASN A 13 -12.79 -13.85 -24.74
N PRO A 14 -12.30 -14.86 -23.99
CA PRO A 14 -11.99 -14.74 -22.57
C PRO A 14 -10.91 -13.69 -22.25
N ALA A 15 -10.01 -13.39 -23.19
CA ALA A 15 -8.97 -12.38 -23.02
C ALA A 15 -9.52 -10.94 -22.94
N VAL A 16 -10.59 -10.62 -23.66
CA VAL A 16 -11.20 -9.27 -23.64
C VAL A 16 -11.91 -9.01 -22.30
N ASN A 17 -12.52 -10.03 -21.71
CA ASN A 17 -13.18 -9.93 -20.40
C ASN A 17 -12.17 -9.76 -19.26
N GLY A 18 -10.99 -10.37 -19.33
CA GLY A 18 -9.93 -10.24 -18.33
C GLY A 18 -9.36 -8.82 -18.25
N VAL A 19 -9.04 -8.20 -19.36
CA VAL A 19 -8.50 -6.82 -19.42
C VAL A 19 -9.52 -5.80 -18.88
N SER A 20 -10.81 -5.94 -19.22
CA SER A 20 -11.88 -5.07 -18.70
C SER A 20 -12.05 -5.21 -17.17
N ALA A 21 -11.97 -6.43 -16.63
CA ALA A 21 -12.12 -6.69 -15.20
C ALA A 21 -10.95 -6.10 -14.38
N VAL A 22 -9.72 -6.27 -14.83
CA VAL A 22 -8.51 -5.71 -14.17
C VAL A 22 -8.56 -4.18 -14.18
N THR A 23 -8.88 -3.56 -15.31
CA THR A 23 -9.04 -2.10 -15.42
C THR A 23 -10.11 -1.59 -14.43
N THR A 24 -11.21 -2.32 -14.27
CA THR A 24 -12.28 -1.99 -13.32
C THR A 24 -11.80 -2.08 -11.87
N ILE A 25 -11.01 -3.11 -11.51
CA ILE A 25 -10.45 -3.26 -10.15
C ILE A 25 -9.49 -2.11 -9.84
N LYS A 26 -8.56 -1.78 -10.74
CA LYS A 26 -7.61 -0.68 -10.57
C LYS A 26 -8.30 0.69 -10.45
N SER A 27 -9.34 0.93 -11.26
CA SER A 27 -10.16 2.16 -11.15
C SER A 27 -10.86 2.27 -9.79
N LYS A 28 -11.40 1.17 -9.25
CA LYS A 28 -12.00 1.12 -7.91
C LYS A 28 -10.96 1.32 -6.81
N LEU A 29 -9.77 0.75 -6.97
CA LEU A 29 -8.66 0.91 -6.03
C LEU A 29 -8.21 2.37 -5.99
N LYS A 30 -7.95 2.99 -7.15
CA LYS A 30 -7.64 4.42 -7.25
C LYS A 30 -8.71 5.27 -6.57
N ALA A 31 -9.98 5.05 -6.89
CA ALA A 31 -11.10 5.77 -6.26
C ALA A 31 -11.15 5.55 -4.74
N THR A 32 -10.72 4.40 -4.25
CA THR A 32 -10.66 4.10 -2.81
C THR A 32 -9.59 4.93 -2.12
N TRP A 33 -8.37 4.97 -2.65
CA TRP A 33 -7.27 5.77 -2.10
C TRP A 33 -7.50 7.28 -2.23
N MET A 34 -8.26 7.70 -3.24
CA MET A 34 -8.67 9.10 -3.41
C MET A 34 -9.86 9.51 -2.53
N ALA A 35 -10.59 8.58 -1.91
CA ALA A 35 -11.82 8.88 -1.17
C ALA A 35 -11.59 9.52 0.20
N GLY A 36 -10.42 9.35 0.79
CA GLY A 36 -10.05 9.92 2.08
C GLY A 36 -9.13 11.14 1.94
N ASN A 37 -8.47 11.45 3.05
CA ASN A 37 -7.34 12.36 3.09
C ASN A 37 -6.17 11.65 3.74
N TYR A 38 -5.47 10.84 2.94
CA TYR A 38 -4.36 10.04 3.45
C TYR A 38 -3.17 10.89 3.89
N ASP A 39 -2.98 12.08 3.33
CA ASP A 39 -1.96 13.02 3.81
C ASP A 39 -2.21 13.41 5.27
N THR A 40 -3.44 13.79 5.62
CA THR A 40 -3.82 14.06 7.00
C THR A 40 -3.72 12.80 7.86
N PHE A 41 -4.21 11.65 7.35
CA PHE A 41 -4.20 10.37 8.05
C PHE A 41 -2.80 9.93 8.46
N SER A 42 -1.84 10.03 7.55
CA SER A 42 -0.48 9.52 7.72
C SER A 42 0.41 10.35 8.65
N ARG A 43 0.00 11.56 9.04
CA ARG A 43 0.81 12.46 9.89
C ARG A 43 1.19 11.84 11.23
N TYR A 44 0.28 11.07 11.83
CA TYR A 44 0.56 10.35 13.08
C TYR A 44 1.50 9.13 12.91
N MET A 45 1.88 8.83 11.67
CA MET A 45 2.77 7.73 11.31
C MET A 45 4.13 8.21 10.78
N GLU A 46 4.31 9.50 10.54
CA GLU A 46 5.50 10.04 9.85
C GLU A 46 6.81 9.76 10.57
N ASP A 47 6.84 9.91 11.89
CA ASP A 47 8.08 9.68 12.65
C ASP A 47 8.48 8.21 12.61
N GLY A 48 7.49 7.30 12.67
CA GLY A 48 7.71 5.87 12.47
C GLY A 48 8.23 5.55 11.07
N ALA A 49 7.69 6.17 10.03
CA ALA A 49 8.16 5.99 8.66
C ALA A 49 9.62 6.45 8.48
N LYS A 50 9.99 7.60 9.07
CA LYS A 50 11.37 8.12 9.05
C LYS A 50 12.33 7.17 9.77
N GLU A 51 11.94 6.61 10.92
CA GLU A 51 12.74 5.66 11.69
C GLU A 51 12.96 4.36 10.90
N ILE A 52 11.93 3.79 10.26
CA ILE A 52 12.04 2.61 9.40
C ILE A 52 12.99 2.91 8.24
N LEU A 53 12.82 4.04 7.55
CA LEU A 53 13.66 4.44 6.42
C LEU A 53 15.14 4.58 6.83
N THR A 54 15.42 5.09 8.01
CA THR A 54 16.78 5.16 8.56
C THR A 54 17.41 3.78 8.66
N GLY A 55 16.63 2.77 9.05
CA GLY A 55 17.06 1.36 9.08
C GLY A 55 17.37 0.75 7.71
N TRP A 56 16.85 1.32 6.63
CA TRP A 56 17.08 0.86 5.26
C TRP A 56 18.39 1.38 4.64
N SER A 57 19.16 2.16 5.40
CA SER A 57 20.50 2.61 5.00
C SER A 57 20.54 3.29 3.61
N ILE A 58 19.62 4.21 3.39
CA ILE A 58 19.55 5.00 2.15
C ILE A 58 20.87 5.71 1.90
N LYS A 59 21.40 5.60 0.67
CA LYS A 59 22.70 6.16 0.30
C LYS A 59 22.52 7.44 -0.50
N ALA A 60 23.27 8.47 -0.15
CA ALA A 60 23.34 9.69 -0.94
C ALA A 60 23.83 9.41 -2.37
N GLY A 61 23.23 10.09 -3.35
CA GLY A 61 23.54 9.91 -4.78
C GLY A 61 22.90 8.71 -5.45
N HIS A 62 22.30 7.75 -4.70
CA HIS A 62 21.57 6.64 -5.30
C HIS A 62 20.27 7.11 -5.94
N ASN A 63 19.90 6.50 -7.06
CA ASN A 63 18.59 6.62 -7.68
C ASN A 63 17.62 5.68 -6.97
N ILE A 64 16.59 6.24 -6.34
CA ILE A 64 15.61 5.50 -5.55
C ILE A 64 14.22 5.67 -6.15
N LEU A 65 13.48 4.56 -6.27
CA LEU A 65 12.07 4.57 -6.59
C LEU A 65 11.25 4.22 -5.34
N ASP A 66 10.33 5.10 -4.95
CA ASP A 66 9.32 4.86 -3.91
C ASP A 66 7.99 4.49 -4.58
N VAL A 67 7.54 3.22 -4.41
CA VAL A 67 6.33 2.67 -5.04
C VAL A 67 5.18 2.61 -4.05
N GLY A 68 4.09 3.31 -4.37
CA GLY A 68 3.00 3.60 -3.45
C GLY A 68 3.44 4.68 -2.45
N CYS A 69 4.05 5.75 -2.97
CA CYS A 69 4.71 6.80 -2.17
C CYS A 69 3.75 7.67 -1.34
N GLY A 70 2.44 7.56 -1.58
CA GLY A 70 1.44 8.39 -0.91
C GLY A 70 1.74 9.88 -1.08
N SER A 71 1.67 10.63 0.02
CA SER A 71 2.06 12.05 0.04
C SER A 71 3.54 12.27 0.41
N GLY A 72 4.42 11.29 0.14
CA GLY A 72 5.87 11.43 0.19
C GLY A 72 6.51 11.14 1.55
N GLN A 73 5.86 10.34 2.42
CA GLN A 73 6.35 10.04 3.77
C GLN A 73 7.73 9.38 3.81
N THR A 74 8.11 8.65 2.77
CA THR A 74 9.43 8.01 2.61
C THR A 74 10.29 8.71 1.57
N ALA A 75 9.71 9.13 0.46
CA ALA A 75 10.42 9.79 -0.63
C ALA A 75 11.09 11.11 -0.20
N ILE A 76 10.39 11.95 0.57
CA ILE A 76 10.90 13.25 1.01
C ILE A 76 12.08 13.07 2.00
N PRO A 77 11.99 12.25 3.06
CA PRO A 77 13.15 11.98 3.91
C PRO A 77 14.33 11.33 3.18
N ALA A 78 14.08 10.45 2.20
CA ALA A 78 15.15 9.86 1.38
C ALA A 78 15.89 10.93 0.54
N ALA A 79 15.14 11.89 -0.04
CA ALA A 79 15.73 13.01 -0.77
C ALA A 79 16.54 13.94 0.17
N LYS A 80 16.06 14.19 1.39
CA LYS A 80 16.82 14.92 2.42
C LYS A 80 18.10 14.21 2.83
N ALA A 81 18.14 12.89 2.77
CA ALA A 81 19.35 12.09 2.97
C ALA A 81 20.32 12.14 1.78
N GLY A 82 20.00 12.89 0.72
CA GLY A 82 20.86 13.11 -0.45
C GLY A 82 20.65 12.12 -1.59
N ALA A 83 19.61 11.30 -1.58
CA ALA A 83 19.28 10.43 -2.70
C ALA A 83 18.57 11.18 -3.84
N ASN A 84 18.68 10.66 -5.07
CA ASN A 84 17.89 11.08 -6.23
C ASN A 84 16.59 10.26 -6.22
N VAL A 85 15.46 10.86 -5.83
CA VAL A 85 14.24 10.12 -5.57
C VAL A 85 13.17 10.38 -6.61
N SER A 86 12.56 9.30 -7.11
CA SER A 86 11.29 9.29 -7.82
C SER A 86 10.23 8.57 -6.96
N GLY A 87 9.00 9.06 -6.98
CA GLY A 87 7.88 8.44 -6.27
C GLY A 87 6.67 8.27 -7.19
N ILE A 88 6.04 7.10 -7.14
CA ILE A 88 4.79 6.84 -7.86
C ILE A 88 3.69 6.41 -6.91
N ASP A 89 2.47 6.85 -7.20
CA ASP A 89 1.25 6.41 -6.53
C ASP A 89 0.07 6.43 -7.51
N ILE A 90 -0.89 5.52 -7.33
CA ILE A 90 -2.08 5.46 -8.18
C ILE A 90 -3.05 6.61 -7.90
N ALA A 91 -2.99 7.23 -6.71
CA ALA A 91 -3.87 8.30 -6.27
C ALA A 91 -3.31 9.67 -6.63
N SER A 92 -3.87 10.31 -7.65
CA SER A 92 -3.41 11.61 -8.15
C SER A 92 -3.46 12.74 -7.12
N ASN A 93 -4.42 12.72 -6.19
CA ASN A 93 -4.50 13.68 -5.09
C ASN A 93 -3.34 13.53 -4.09
N LEU A 94 -2.83 12.32 -3.87
CA LEU A 94 -1.67 12.08 -3.02
C LEU A 94 -0.38 12.55 -3.69
N ILE A 95 -0.24 12.33 -4.99
CA ILE A 95 0.86 12.88 -5.79
C ILE A 95 0.90 14.40 -5.74
N GLN A 96 -0.27 15.05 -5.82
CA GLN A 96 -0.35 16.50 -5.68
C GLN A 96 0.12 16.95 -4.27
N ALA A 97 -0.37 16.30 -3.21
CA ALA A 97 0.06 16.57 -1.84
C ALA A 97 1.57 16.32 -1.64
N ALA A 98 2.12 15.26 -2.24
CA ALA A 98 3.55 14.96 -2.19
C ALA A 98 4.41 16.07 -2.82
N ARG A 99 3.98 16.59 -3.97
CA ARG A 99 4.67 17.73 -4.65
C ARG A 99 4.64 18.98 -3.79
N GLU A 100 3.49 19.32 -3.21
CA GLU A 100 3.32 20.47 -2.31
C GLU A 100 4.21 20.33 -1.08
N ARG A 101 4.25 19.16 -0.44
CA ARG A 101 5.11 18.88 0.71
C ARG A 101 6.59 18.99 0.35
N ALA A 102 7.04 18.39 -0.75
CA ALA A 102 8.42 18.47 -1.18
C ALA A 102 8.86 19.91 -1.44
N ALA A 103 7.99 20.74 -2.06
CA ALA A 103 8.24 22.15 -2.27
C ALA A 103 8.37 22.93 -0.95
N LEU A 104 7.48 22.69 0.02
CA LEU A 104 7.54 23.31 1.35
C LEU A 104 8.80 22.91 2.12
N GLU A 105 9.28 21.67 1.93
CA GLU A 105 10.47 21.15 2.60
C GLU A 105 11.77 21.43 1.83
N GLY A 106 11.68 22.12 0.66
CA GLY A 106 12.83 22.54 -0.14
C GLY A 106 13.62 21.39 -0.76
N VAL A 107 12.96 20.26 -1.04
CA VAL A 107 13.60 19.10 -1.67
C VAL A 107 13.04 18.85 -3.06
N ASN A 108 13.89 18.29 -3.95
CA ASN A 108 13.48 17.91 -5.30
C ASN A 108 13.22 16.40 -5.34
N VAL A 109 11.96 16.02 -5.58
CA VAL A 109 11.53 14.64 -5.79
C VAL A 109 10.61 14.61 -7.02
N ARG A 110 10.85 13.67 -7.91
CA ARG A 110 9.99 13.46 -9.08
C ARG A 110 8.78 12.62 -8.69
N PHE A 111 7.63 13.25 -8.47
CA PHE A 111 6.38 12.55 -8.16
C PHE A 111 5.49 12.43 -9.38
N GLU A 112 5.02 11.19 -9.68
CA GLU A 112 4.16 10.90 -10.84
C GLU A 112 3.03 9.95 -10.44
N GLU A 113 1.86 10.13 -11.08
CA GLU A 113 0.82 9.11 -11.02
C GLU A 113 1.33 7.85 -11.73
N GLY A 114 1.26 6.69 -11.07
CA GLY A 114 1.77 5.44 -11.60
C GLY A 114 1.15 4.22 -10.95
N ASP A 115 1.22 3.10 -11.67
CA ASP A 115 0.73 1.80 -11.24
C ASP A 115 1.91 0.89 -10.87
N ALA A 116 1.88 0.31 -9.67
CA ALA A 116 2.92 -0.61 -9.19
C ALA A 116 3.05 -1.89 -10.04
N GLU A 117 2.01 -2.23 -10.81
CA GLU A 117 2.00 -3.37 -11.74
C GLU A 117 2.44 -2.99 -13.17
N GLN A 118 2.69 -1.71 -13.42
CA GLN A 118 3.17 -1.18 -14.71
C GLN A 118 3.92 0.13 -14.45
N ILE A 119 5.13 0.02 -13.94
CA ILE A 119 5.96 1.15 -13.50
C ILE A 119 6.45 1.94 -14.73
N PRO A 120 6.25 3.29 -14.80
CA PRO A 120 6.53 4.10 -15.99
C PRO A 120 8.01 4.51 -16.11
N TYR A 121 8.91 3.59 -15.85
CA TYR A 121 10.36 3.79 -15.96
C TYR A 121 11.02 2.65 -16.73
N ASP A 122 12.18 2.93 -17.32
CA ASP A 122 12.96 1.95 -18.07
C ASP A 122 13.58 0.88 -17.16
N ASP A 123 14.00 -0.23 -17.76
CA ASP A 123 14.68 -1.31 -17.06
C ASP A 123 15.98 -0.81 -16.42
N ASN A 124 16.33 -1.36 -15.25
CA ASN A 124 17.57 -1.09 -14.53
C ASN A 124 17.84 0.41 -14.20
N SER A 125 16.76 1.20 -14.00
CA SER A 125 16.83 2.65 -13.77
C SER A 125 17.19 3.02 -12.33
N PHE A 126 17.01 2.11 -11.37
CA PHE A 126 17.14 2.42 -9.95
C PHE A 126 18.15 1.54 -9.23
N ASP A 127 18.91 2.16 -8.32
CA ASP A 127 19.82 1.47 -7.39
C ASP A 127 19.05 0.79 -6.28
N THR A 128 17.93 1.38 -5.89
CA THR A 128 17.07 0.88 -4.80
C THR A 128 15.60 1.12 -5.13
N VAL A 129 14.79 0.10 -4.92
CA VAL A 129 13.33 0.21 -4.94
C VAL A 129 12.82 0.10 -3.50
N ILE A 130 11.97 1.01 -3.09
CA ILE A 130 11.34 0.98 -1.76
C ILE A 130 9.82 0.98 -1.89
N SER A 131 9.14 0.34 -0.94
CA SER A 131 7.69 0.43 -0.78
C SER A 131 7.29 0.26 0.67
N MET A 132 6.85 1.33 1.31
CA MET A 132 6.39 1.30 2.70
C MET A 132 4.87 1.29 2.75
N ILE A 133 4.28 0.10 2.99
CA ILE A 133 2.82 -0.07 3.14
C ILE A 133 2.07 0.51 1.93
N GLY A 134 2.67 0.42 0.75
CA GLY A 134 2.14 0.98 -0.50
C GLY A 134 1.78 -0.13 -1.51
N ALA A 135 2.78 -0.71 -2.17
CA ALA A 135 2.60 -1.70 -3.24
C ALA A 135 1.89 -2.99 -2.78
N MET A 136 1.81 -3.27 -1.47
CA MET A 136 1.05 -4.40 -0.94
C MET A 136 -0.44 -4.36 -1.31
N PHE A 137 -0.97 -3.21 -1.67
CA PHE A 137 -2.38 -3.05 -2.06
C PHE A 137 -2.64 -3.25 -3.55
N ALA A 138 -1.61 -3.45 -4.36
CA ALA A 138 -1.79 -3.76 -5.78
C ALA A 138 -2.44 -5.15 -5.95
N PRO A 139 -3.44 -5.28 -6.85
CA PRO A 139 -4.23 -6.49 -6.96
C PRO A 139 -3.46 -7.71 -7.46
N ASN A 140 -2.38 -7.52 -8.24
CA ASN A 140 -1.59 -8.61 -8.79
C ASN A 140 -0.13 -8.54 -8.26
N PRO A 141 0.20 -9.28 -7.18
CA PRO A 141 1.53 -9.26 -6.59
C PRO A 141 2.65 -9.79 -7.50
N ASP A 142 2.36 -10.69 -8.44
CA ASP A 142 3.38 -11.23 -9.35
C ASP A 142 3.81 -10.16 -10.36
N ASN A 143 2.88 -9.34 -10.85
CA ASN A 143 3.22 -8.18 -11.69
C ASN A 143 4.06 -7.16 -10.91
N VAL A 144 3.71 -6.90 -9.63
CA VAL A 144 4.49 -5.99 -8.77
C VAL A 144 5.93 -6.47 -8.64
N VAL A 145 6.15 -7.76 -8.35
CA VAL A 145 7.51 -8.32 -8.23
C VAL A 145 8.27 -8.24 -9.54
N SER A 146 7.62 -8.56 -10.65
CA SER A 146 8.22 -8.48 -11.99
C SER A 146 8.65 -7.05 -12.32
N GLU A 147 7.83 -6.06 -12.02
CA GLU A 147 8.14 -4.64 -12.23
C GLU A 147 9.25 -4.14 -11.29
N PHE A 148 9.24 -4.53 -10.02
CA PHE A 148 10.34 -4.23 -9.10
C PHE A 148 11.67 -4.79 -9.61
N ALA A 149 11.67 -6.04 -10.09
CA ALA A 149 12.84 -6.66 -10.66
C ALA A 149 13.28 -6.00 -11.97
N ARG A 150 12.35 -5.55 -12.79
CA ARG A 150 12.63 -4.91 -14.07
C ARG A 150 13.30 -3.54 -13.88
N VAL A 151 12.74 -2.69 -13.01
CA VAL A 151 13.25 -1.32 -12.83
C VAL A 151 14.46 -1.25 -11.91
N CYS A 152 14.65 -2.22 -11.00
CA CYS A 152 15.82 -2.33 -10.15
C CYS A 152 16.98 -2.93 -10.94
N ARG A 153 18.15 -2.28 -10.94
CA ARG A 153 19.35 -2.80 -11.62
C ARG A 153 19.87 -4.08 -10.94
N SER A 154 20.59 -4.92 -11.68
CA SER A 154 21.28 -6.06 -11.07
C SER A 154 22.25 -5.60 -9.97
N GLY A 155 22.23 -6.29 -8.84
CA GLY A 155 22.93 -5.92 -7.60
C GLY A 155 22.28 -4.76 -6.84
N GLY A 156 21.20 -4.17 -7.34
CA GLY A 156 20.38 -3.18 -6.63
C GLY A 156 19.57 -3.82 -5.50
N THR A 157 18.92 -3.00 -4.68
CA THR A 157 18.22 -3.48 -3.47
C THR A 157 16.72 -3.17 -3.50
N LEU A 158 15.95 -4.08 -2.93
CA LEU A 158 14.54 -3.89 -2.63
C LEU A 158 14.36 -3.81 -1.12
N HIS A 159 13.63 -2.80 -0.65
CA HIS A 159 13.17 -2.70 0.74
C HIS A 159 11.65 -2.53 0.77
N MET A 160 10.98 -3.30 1.61
CA MET A 160 9.55 -3.15 1.84
C MET A 160 9.22 -3.21 3.33
N ALA A 161 8.16 -2.53 3.72
CA ALA A 161 7.48 -2.73 5.00
C ALA A 161 6.01 -3.05 4.72
N ASN A 162 5.52 -4.17 5.23
CA ASN A 162 4.17 -4.65 4.94
C ASN A 162 3.48 -5.13 6.22
N TRP A 163 2.22 -4.74 6.44
CA TRP A 163 1.47 -5.20 7.61
C TRP A 163 1.34 -6.73 7.63
N THR A 164 1.60 -7.33 8.79
CA THR A 164 1.37 -8.76 8.99
C THR A 164 -0.11 -9.08 9.18
N PRO A 165 -0.57 -10.31 8.84
CA PRO A 165 -1.97 -10.69 9.02
C PRO A 165 -2.49 -10.60 10.46
N GLN A 166 -1.60 -10.79 11.46
CA GLN A 166 -1.92 -10.79 12.88
C GLN A 166 -1.83 -9.41 13.52
N SER A 167 -1.25 -8.43 12.84
CA SER A 167 -1.13 -7.06 13.34
C SER A 167 -2.49 -6.36 13.46
N MET A 168 -2.53 -5.26 14.22
CA MET A 168 -3.74 -4.42 14.32
C MET A 168 -4.28 -4.02 12.94
N PRO A 169 -3.44 -3.52 11.98
CA PRO A 169 -3.92 -3.24 10.63
C PRO A 169 -4.38 -4.49 9.88
N GLY A 170 -3.70 -5.63 10.06
CA GLY A 170 -4.11 -6.91 9.46
C GLY A 170 -5.48 -7.35 9.93
N GLN A 171 -5.75 -7.27 11.23
CA GLN A 171 -7.06 -7.57 11.80
C GLN A 171 -8.11 -6.55 11.34
N MET A 172 -7.76 -5.27 11.25
CA MET A 172 -8.64 -4.24 10.70
C MET A 172 -9.09 -4.58 9.27
N PHE A 173 -8.17 -4.98 8.37
CA PHE A 173 -8.54 -5.38 7.00
C PHE A 173 -9.42 -6.62 6.98
N LYS A 174 -9.18 -7.59 7.87
CA LYS A 174 -10.03 -8.76 8.03
C LYS A 174 -11.45 -8.37 8.49
N ILE A 175 -11.57 -7.50 9.48
CA ILE A 175 -12.84 -6.96 9.97
C ILE A 175 -13.58 -6.26 8.83
N VAL A 176 -12.94 -5.30 8.15
CA VAL A 176 -13.57 -4.59 7.01
C VAL A 176 -14.03 -5.57 5.93
N GLY A 177 -13.20 -6.56 5.60
CA GLY A 177 -13.50 -7.60 4.60
C GLY A 177 -14.68 -8.51 4.97
N SER A 178 -15.03 -8.65 6.27
CA SER A 178 -16.21 -9.41 6.70
C SER A 178 -17.52 -8.65 6.49
N TYR A 179 -17.47 -7.32 6.39
CA TYR A 179 -18.63 -6.47 6.08
C TYR A 179 -18.74 -6.12 4.60
N VAL A 180 -17.62 -5.97 3.92
CA VAL A 180 -17.56 -5.57 2.50
C VAL A 180 -16.70 -6.58 1.75
N THR A 181 -17.36 -7.46 1.00
CA THR A 181 -16.67 -8.50 0.24
C THR A 181 -15.69 -7.89 -0.77
N PRO A 182 -14.40 -8.25 -0.71
CA PRO A 182 -13.43 -7.82 -1.71
C PRO A 182 -13.82 -8.30 -3.12
N PRO A 183 -13.42 -7.61 -4.17
CA PRO A 183 -13.63 -8.07 -5.54
C PRO A 183 -12.99 -9.46 -5.77
N ALA A 184 -13.65 -10.30 -6.53
CA ALA A 184 -13.13 -11.62 -6.87
C ALA A 184 -11.75 -11.51 -7.56
N GLY A 185 -10.81 -12.36 -7.17
CA GLY A 185 -9.46 -12.38 -7.73
C GLY A 185 -8.47 -11.38 -7.10
N VAL A 186 -8.90 -10.54 -6.16
CA VAL A 186 -7.99 -9.67 -5.40
C VAL A 186 -7.33 -10.49 -4.29
N VAL A 187 -6.00 -10.52 -4.31
CA VAL A 187 -5.20 -11.18 -3.27
C VAL A 187 -5.20 -10.31 -2.00
N PRO A 188 -5.42 -10.88 -0.80
CA PRO A 188 -5.38 -10.11 0.44
C PRO A 188 -4.04 -9.39 0.61
N PRO A 189 -4.04 -8.05 0.81
CA PRO A 189 -2.79 -7.26 0.90
C PRO A 189 -1.86 -7.74 2.03
N VAL A 190 -2.42 -8.22 3.13
CA VAL A 190 -1.67 -8.70 4.30
C VAL A 190 -0.82 -9.96 4.04
N LEU A 191 -1.01 -10.65 2.91
CA LEU A 191 -0.13 -11.72 2.47
C LEU A 191 1.29 -11.22 2.07
N TRP A 192 1.48 -9.92 1.91
CA TRP A 192 2.82 -9.31 1.85
C TRP A 192 3.50 -9.21 3.22
N GLY A 193 2.79 -9.46 4.31
CA GLY A 193 3.32 -9.60 5.67
C GLY A 193 3.49 -11.05 6.12
N ASP A 194 3.31 -12.03 5.22
CA ASP A 194 3.55 -13.44 5.46
C ASP A 194 4.89 -13.88 4.86
N GLU A 195 5.79 -14.40 5.70
CA GLU A 195 7.18 -14.68 5.33
C GLU A 195 7.32 -15.71 4.21
N GLU A 196 6.56 -16.80 4.27
CA GLU A 196 6.61 -17.86 3.27
C GLU A 196 6.11 -17.34 1.91
N THR A 197 5.00 -16.60 1.93
CA THR A 197 4.41 -15.99 0.74
C THR A 197 5.37 -15.00 0.08
N VAL A 198 5.99 -14.12 0.87
CA VAL A 198 6.92 -13.11 0.37
C VAL A 198 8.20 -13.75 -0.17
N TYR A 199 8.77 -14.73 0.54
CA TYR A 199 9.94 -15.45 0.05
C TYR A 199 9.66 -16.12 -1.30
N LYS A 200 8.52 -16.81 -1.43
CA LYS A 200 8.11 -17.47 -2.68
C LYS A 200 7.95 -16.48 -3.83
N ARG A 201 7.35 -15.31 -3.57
CA ARG A 201 7.19 -14.26 -4.59
C ARG A 201 8.51 -13.69 -5.08
N LEU A 202 9.44 -13.41 -4.16
CA LEU A 202 10.69 -12.71 -4.47
C LEU A 202 11.77 -13.61 -5.03
N SER A 203 11.83 -14.90 -4.64
CA SER A 203 12.93 -15.81 -4.92
C SER A 203 13.20 -16.11 -6.40
N HIS A 204 12.30 -15.72 -7.31
CA HIS A 204 12.50 -15.88 -8.76
C HIS A 204 13.32 -14.75 -9.39
N HIS A 205 13.48 -13.62 -8.69
CA HIS A 205 14.14 -12.42 -9.21
C HIS A 205 15.13 -11.78 -8.25
N PHE A 206 15.10 -12.20 -6.98
CA PHE A 206 15.89 -11.62 -5.92
C PHE A 206 16.59 -12.70 -5.09
N SER A 207 17.80 -12.38 -4.66
CA SER A 207 18.61 -13.17 -3.73
C SER A 207 18.83 -12.42 -2.40
N ASN A 208 19.58 -13.03 -1.49
CA ASN A 208 19.87 -12.45 -0.17
C ASN A 208 18.62 -11.92 0.56
N ILE A 209 17.47 -12.59 0.38
CA ILE A 209 16.19 -12.22 0.95
C ILE A 209 16.27 -12.33 2.47
N LYS A 210 16.05 -11.21 3.16
CA LYS A 210 15.94 -11.13 4.63
C LYS A 210 14.56 -10.66 5.00
N LEU A 211 13.87 -11.43 5.81
CA LEU A 211 12.51 -11.17 6.29
C LEU A 211 12.57 -11.05 7.81
N THR A 212 12.15 -9.93 8.35
CA THR A 212 12.25 -9.67 9.80
C THR A 212 10.94 -9.05 10.28
N ARG A 213 10.30 -9.68 11.26
CA ARG A 213 9.13 -9.08 11.91
C ARG A 213 9.59 -7.97 12.84
N LYS A 214 8.99 -6.81 12.69
CA LYS A 214 9.26 -5.62 13.50
C LYS A 214 7.95 -4.96 13.91
N TYR A 215 8.02 -4.07 14.87
CA TYR A 215 6.88 -3.23 15.24
C TYR A 215 7.07 -1.84 14.70
N TYR A 216 5.98 -1.26 14.16
CA TYR A 216 5.97 0.10 13.64
C TYR A 216 6.27 1.07 14.80
N PRO A 217 7.34 1.84 14.72
CA PRO A 217 7.74 2.73 15.80
C PRO A 217 6.84 3.97 15.86
N SER A 218 6.75 4.59 17.03
CA SER A 218 6.20 5.95 17.23
C SER A 218 4.80 6.17 16.61
N TRP A 219 3.88 5.22 16.83
CA TRP A 219 2.52 5.32 16.31
C TRP A 219 1.53 5.68 17.42
N PHE A 220 1.26 6.96 17.55
CA PHE A 220 0.47 7.51 18.64
C PHE A 220 -0.63 8.44 18.13
N TYR A 221 -1.81 8.35 18.75
CA TYR A 221 -2.94 9.25 18.54
C TYR A 221 -3.36 9.92 19.86
N PRO A 222 -3.52 11.26 19.91
CA PRO A 222 -3.84 11.98 21.14
C PRO A 222 -5.33 11.95 21.49
N PHE A 223 -6.06 10.91 21.11
CA PHE A 223 -7.49 10.74 21.33
C PHE A 223 -7.86 9.28 21.58
N SER A 224 -9.12 9.01 21.98
CA SER A 224 -9.61 7.68 22.35
C SER A 224 -9.78 6.73 21.16
N SER A 225 -9.97 5.44 21.43
CA SER A 225 -10.30 4.43 20.40
C SER A 225 -11.57 4.78 19.63
N THR A 226 -12.59 5.32 20.31
CA THR A 226 -13.83 5.82 19.69
C THR A 226 -13.55 6.93 18.67
N GLU A 227 -12.77 7.93 19.06
CA GLU A 227 -12.38 9.04 18.15
C GLU A 227 -11.45 8.52 17.04
N LEU A 228 -10.65 7.50 17.30
CA LEU A 228 -9.79 6.88 16.30
C LEU A 228 -10.63 6.21 15.19
N VAL A 229 -11.71 5.51 15.53
CA VAL A 229 -12.63 4.96 14.49
C VAL A 229 -13.21 6.07 13.64
N LYS A 230 -13.63 7.19 14.23
CA LYS A 230 -14.14 8.35 13.49
C LYS A 230 -13.08 8.94 12.57
N TYR A 231 -11.84 9.06 13.05
CA TYR A 231 -10.69 9.54 12.29
C TYR A 231 -10.38 8.64 11.08
N PHE A 232 -10.37 7.31 11.27
CA PHE A 232 -10.21 6.34 10.17
C PHE A 232 -11.37 6.43 9.16
N ARG A 233 -12.61 6.53 9.66
CA ARG A 233 -13.81 6.69 8.81
C ARG A 233 -13.75 7.96 7.95
N GLU A 234 -13.16 9.03 8.45
CA GLU A 234 -13.07 10.30 7.72
C GLU A 234 -11.90 10.32 6.74
N HIS A 235 -10.71 9.88 7.15
CA HIS A 235 -9.47 10.12 6.42
C HIS A 235 -8.92 8.88 5.70
N PHE A 236 -9.17 7.67 6.18
CA PHE A 236 -8.63 6.46 5.58
C PHE A 236 -9.58 5.88 4.53
N GLY A 237 -9.23 6.05 3.26
CA GLY A 237 -10.08 5.72 2.10
C GLY A 237 -10.76 4.34 2.15
N PRO A 238 -10.05 3.24 2.45
CA PRO A 238 -10.66 1.91 2.57
C PRO A 238 -11.77 1.83 3.61
N VAL A 239 -11.56 2.38 4.81
CA VAL A 239 -12.57 2.39 5.89
C VAL A 239 -13.71 3.34 5.54
N LYS A 240 -13.42 4.54 5.02
CA LYS A 240 -14.44 5.51 4.56
C LYS A 240 -15.41 4.89 3.56
N ARG A 241 -14.90 4.18 2.56
CA ARG A 241 -15.72 3.53 1.54
C ARG A 241 -16.49 2.34 2.10
N ALA A 242 -15.91 1.58 3.02
CA ALA A 242 -16.63 0.51 3.70
C ALA A 242 -17.86 1.04 4.41
N PHE A 243 -17.71 2.07 5.25
CA PHE A 243 -18.85 2.70 5.94
C PHE A 243 -19.90 3.23 4.97
N ALA A 244 -19.48 3.88 3.87
CA ALA A 244 -20.39 4.45 2.88
C ALA A 244 -21.21 3.39 2.12
N SER A 245 -20.76 2.15 2.06
CA SER A 245 -21.45 1.05 1.36
C SER A 245 -22.43 0.27 2.24
N LEU A 246 -22.46 0.52 3.55
CA LEU A 246 -23.24 -0.25 4.52
C LEU A 246 -24.49 0.50 4.96
N ASP A 247 -25.53 -0.24 5.33
CA ASP A 247 -26.70 0.30 6.04
C ASP A 247 -26.34 0.72 7.48
N LEU A 248 -27.24 1.42 8.15
CA LEU A 248 -26.98 1.99 9.48
C LEU A 248 -26.68 0.94 10.55
N GLN A 249 -27.27 -0.26 10.45
CA GLN A 249 -27.04 -1.34 11.40
C GLN A 249 -25.62 -1.91 11.23
N ASN A 250 -25.23 -2.22 9.99
CA ASN A 250 -23.89 -2.72 9.69
C ASN A 250 -22.81 -1.66 9.94
N GLN A 251 -23.10 -0.36 9.74
CA GLN A 251 -22.19 0.71 10.12
C GLN A 251 -21.92 0.71 11.64
N ARG A 252 -22.94 0.51 12.48
CA ARG A 252 -22.74 0.43 13.94
C ARG A 252 -21.89 -0.79 14.31
N SER A 253 -22.22 -1.96 13.77
CA SER A 253 -21.47 -3.19 14.04
C SER A 253 -20.01 -3.08 13.57
N LEU A 254 -19.76 -2.49 12.39
CA LEU A 254 -18.38 -2.22 11.91
C LEU A 254 -17.65 -1.26 12.84
N PHE A 255 -18.33 -0.21 13.32
CA PHE A 255 -17.75 0.76 14.24
C PHE A 255 -17.29 0.08 15.53
N GLU A 256 -18.16 -0.69 16.18
CA GLU A 256 -17.87 -1.43 17.41
C GLU A 256 -16.75 -2.46 17.23
N ALA A 257 -16.71 -3.16 16.09
CA ALA A 257 -15.66 -4.12 15.78
C ALA A 257 -14.30 -3.45 15.57
N LEU A 258 -14.26 -2.29 14.92
CA LEU A 258 -13.02 -1.50 14.75
C LEU A 258 -12.56 -0.88 16.07
N GLU A 259 -13.48 -0.34 16.87
CA GLU A 259 -13.18 0.19 18.20
C GLU A 259 -12.55 -0.87 19.09
N HIS A 260 -13.18 -2.05 19.17
CA HIS A 260 -12.63 -3.18 19.90
C HIS A 260 -11.24 -3.61 19.40
N ASN A 261 -11.04 -3.67 18.07
CA ASN A 261 -9.72 -3.97 17.51
C ASN A 261 -8.66 -2.94 17.93
N PHE A 262 -9.01 -1.66 17.97
CA PHE A 262 -8.09 -0.61 18.44
C PHE A 262 -7.81 -0.73 19.94
N GLU A 263 -8.83 -1.03 20.76
CA GLU A 263 -8.69 -1.20 22.20
C GLU A 263 -7.74 -2.34 22.58
N ILE A 264 -7.92 -3.52 21.99
CA ILE A 264 -7.08 -4.70 22.33
C ILE A 264 -5.62 -4.56 21.89
N HIS A 265 -5.33 -3.64 20.95
CA HIS A 265 -3.97 -3.34 20.49
C HIS A 265 -3.42 -2.02 21.06
N ASN A 266 -4.19 -1.33 21.91
CA ASN A 266 -3.76 -0.09 22.53
C ASN A 266 -2.85 -0.37 23.72
N MET A 267 -1.68 0.25 23.75
CA MET A 267 -0.71 0.18 24.88
C MET A 267 -0.84 1.37 25.83
N ALA A 268 -1.59 2.43 25.47
CA ALA A 268 -1.79 3.58 26.35
C ALA A 268 -2.88 3.29 27.38
N THR A 269 -2.72 3.86 28.59
CA THR A 269 -3.66 3.71 29.71
C THR A 269 -4.28 5.03 30.16
N ASN A 270 -4.04 6.11 29.41
CA ASN A 270 -4.42 7.48 29.77
C ASN A 270 -5.57 8.05 28.93
N GLY A 271 -6.33 7.18 28.23
CA GLY A 271 -7.42 7.60 27.36
C GLY A 271 -7.01 7.98 25.93
N THR A 272 -5.71 7.88 25.63
CA THR A 272 -5.17 8.05 24.28
C THR A 272 -4.91 6.68 23.62
N VAL A 273 -4.39 6.67 22.39
CA VAL A 273 -4.07 5.43 21.68
C VAL A 273 -2.60 5.40 21.27
N ALA A 274 -1.87 4.39 21.73
CA ALA A 274 -0.52 4.05 21.27
C ALA A 274 -0.58 2.66 20.61
N MET A 275 -0.37 2.60 19.29
CA MET A 275 -0.52 1.37 18.53
C MET A 275 0.78 0.57 18.44
N LYS A 276 0.65 -0.75 18.56
CA LYS A 276 1.71 -1.71 18.28
C LYS A 276 1.38 -2.48 17.00
N GLY A 277 1.65 -1.87 15.84
CA GLY A 277 1.44 -2.50 14.54
C GLY A 277 2.66 -3.35 14.14
N GLU A 278 2.51 -4.67 14.02
CA GLU A 278 3.56 -5.53 13.49
C GLU A 278 3.63 -5.43 11.97
N TYR A 279 4.84 -5.32 11.43
CA TYR A 279 5.09 -5.37 10.00
C TYR A 279 6.24 -6.33 9.67
N LEU A 280 6.24 -6.84 8.45
CA LEU A 280 7.36 -7.57 7.88
C LEU A 280 8.28 -6.57 7.17
N ASP A 281 9.49 -6.43 7.70
CA ASP A 281 10.60 -5.71 7.08
C ASP A 281 11.29 -6.64 6.09
N VAL A 282 11.29 -6.25 4.83
CA VAL A 282 11.80 -7.03 3.70
C VAL A 282 13.02 -6.35 3.11
N TYR A 283 14.10 -7.10 3.00
CA TYR A 283 15.29 -6.73 2.24
C TYR A 283 15.60 -7.82 1.22
N ALA A 284 15.92 -7.44 0.00
CA ALA A 284 16.38 -8.37 -1.02
C ALA A 284 17.35 -7.69 -2.01
N VAL A 285 18.15 -8.48 -2.69
CA VAL A 285 19.10 -8.02 -3.72
C VAL A 285 18.62 -8.53 -5.08
N ARG A 286 18.59 -7.67 -6.08
CA ARG A 286 18.23 -8.02 -7.46
C ARG A 286 19.35 -8.84 -8.10
N ASP A 287 19.01 -9.99 -8.66
CA ASP A 287 19.96 -10.91 -9.34
C ASP A 287 20.57 -10.32 -10.61
#